data_6add54b6d66106c49c1cdb095248931f
#
_entry.id   6add54b6d66106c49c1cdb095248931f
#
_cell.length_a   1.000
_cell.length_b   1.000
_cell.length_c   1.000
_cell.angle_alpha   90.00
_cell.angle_beta   90.00
_cell.angle_gamma   90.00
#
_symmetry.space_group_name_H-M   'P 1'
#
loop_
_entity.id
_entity.type
_entity.pdbx_description
1 polymer ?
#
loop_
_entity_poly.entity_id
_entity_poly.type
_entity_poly.pdbx_seq_one_letter_code
_entity_poly.pdbx_strand_id
1 'polypeptide(L)'
;MGAEGKLSLKSLDPQLSGIIKLAVMAVGGQGGGVLTNWIETLARSQGYACQATSVAGVAQRTGATIYYMEMAPASDEQPVFALAPAAGDVDILVAEEMMEAGRAIMRGFVTPDRTTLIASTHRALAISEKTVPGDGVASAEEVRAAAEIAASRLILFDMEQTAVEQGSVISASLFGALAGSTALP
;
A
#
# COMPACT_ATOMS: atom_id res chain seq x y z
N MET A 1 27.26 34.26 23.44
CA MET A 1 27.48 33.93 22.02
C MET A 1 27.33 32.43 21.91
N GLY A 2 26.14 31.98 21.52
CA GLY A 2 25.83 30.57 21.34
C GLY A 2 26.24 30.15 19.92
N ALA A 3 27.03 29.07 19.82
CA ALA A 3 27.34 28.46 18.56
C ALA A 3 26.09 27.77 18.03
N GLU A 4 25.47 28.33 16.98
CA GLU A 4 24.47 27.62 16.20
C GLU A 4 25.14 26.46 15.47
N GLY A 5 25.04 25.28 16.05
CA GLY A 5 25.43 24.04 15.39
C GLY A 5 24.49 23.79 14.21
N LYS A 6 24.86 24.21 13.01
CA LYS A 6 24.21 23.75 11.77
C LYS A 6 24.37 22.22 11.72
N LEU A 7 23.26 21.50 11.90
CA LEU A 7 23.20 20.09 11.55
C LEU A 7 23.49 20.00 10.04
N SER A 8 24.63 19.39 9.68
CA SER A 8 24.89 19.07 8.27
C SER A 8 23.85 18.06 7.82
N LEU A 9 23.12 18.39 6.75
CA LEU A 9 22.29 17.41 6.06
C LEU A 9 23.20 16.25 5.65
N LYS A 10 22.99 15.09 6.27
CA LYS A 10 23.64 13.86 5.86
C LYS A 10 23.21 13.58 4.42
N SER A 11 24.16 13.38 3.50
CA SER A 11 23.80 12.90 2.17
C SER A 11 23.01 11.60 2.31
N LEU A 12 21.86 11.49 1.64
CA LEU A 12 21.11 10.26 1.57
C LEU A 12 22.04 9.16 1.06
N ASP A 13 22.04 8.04 1.77
CA ASP A 13 22.79 6.86 1.34
C ASP A 13 22.23 6.42 -0.04
N PRO A 14 23.07 6.33 -1.08
CA PRO A 14 22.61 5.88 -2.39
C PRO A 14 21.93 4.50 -2.37
N GLN A 15 22.26 3.64 -1.41
CA GLN A 15 21.66 2.33 -1.24
C GLN A 15 20.18 2.42 -0.82
N LEU A 16 19.77 3.50 -0.13
CA LEU A 16 18.38 3.71 0.26
C LEU A 16 17.47 4.01 -0.94
N SER A 17 18.01 4.56 -2.02
CA SER A 17 17.25 4.83 -3.25
C SER A 17 16.90 3.57 -4.05
N GLY A 18 17.57 2.45 -3.77
CA GLY A 18 17.31 1.15 -4.39
C GLY A 18 16.27 0.29 -3.66
N ILE A 19 15.75 0.76 -2.51
CA ILE A 19 14.72 0.03 -1.75
C ILE A 19 13.35 0.39 -2.30
N ILE A 20 12.62 -0.63 -2.76
CA ILE A 20 11.22 -0.50 -3.18
C ILE A 20 10.33 -0.70 -1.95
N LYS A 21 9.44 0.23 -1.70
CA LYS A 21 8.55 0.28 -0.55
C LYS A 21 7.10 0.12 -1.00
N LEU A 22 6.51 -1.01 -0.63
CA LEU A 22 5.15 -1.38 -0.99
C LEU A 22 4.29 -1.54 0.25
N ALA A 23 3.09 -0.97 0.23
CA ALA A 23 2.09 -1.18 1.27
C ALA A 23 0.80 -1.75 0.66
N VAL A 24 0.22 -2.76 1.32
CA VAL A 24 -1.11 -3.28 1.02
C VAL A 24 -2.03 -2.91 2.17
N MET A 25 -3.14 -2.26 1.86
CA MET A 25 -4.19 -1.92 2.83
C MET A 25 -5.45 -2.71 2.52
N ALA A 26 -5.88 -3.51 3.49
CA ALA A 26 -6.99 -4.43 3.36
C ALA A 26 -7.91 -4.38 4.58
N VAL A 27 -9.20 -4.55 4.38
CA VAL A 27 -10.12 -4.88 5.46
C VAL A 27 -9.93 -6.36 5.82
N GLY A 28 -10.03 -6.70 7.09
CA GLY A 28 -9.79 -8.06 7.55
C GLY A 28 -10.63 -9.11 6.79
N GLY A 29 -9.97 -10.12 6.28
CA GLY A 29 -10.59 -11.23 5.52
C GLY A 29 -10.57 -11.10 4.00
N GLN A 30 -10.10 -10.00 3.43
CA GLN A 30 -10.08 -9.78 1.98
C GLN A 30 -8.88 -10.42 1.25
N GLY A 31 -7.90 -10.96 1.98
CA GLY A 31 -6.79 -11.68 1.34
C GLY A 31 -5.48 -10.91 1.24
N GLY A 32 -5.33 -9.76 1.91
CA GLY A 32 -4.11 -8.93 1.88
C GLY A 32 -2.84 -9.69 2.27
N GLY A 33 -2.96 -10.61 3.23
CA GLY A 33 -1.84 -11.48 3.60
C GLY A 33 -1.44 -12.46 2.49
N VAL A 34 -2.41 -12.95 1.72
CA VAL A 34 -2.16 -13.84 0.57
C VAL A 34 -1.46 -13.05 -0.52
N LEU A 35 -1.97 -11.87 -0.86
CA LEU A 35 -1.36 -10.98 -1.85
C LEU A 35 0.09 -10.64 -1.48
N THR A 36 0.32 -10.25 -0.22
CA THR A 36 1.66 -9.92 0.29
C THR A 36 2.62 -11.09 0.15
N ASN A 37 2.17 -12.30 0.50
CA ASN A 37 2.99 -13.51 0.37
C ASN A 37 3.34 -13.86 -1.09
N TRP A 38 2.41 -13.61 -2.03
CA TRP A 38 2.71 -13.81 -3.46
C TRP A 38 3.75 -12.81 -3.97
N ILE A 39 3.63 -11.54 -3.57
CA ILE A 39 4.59 -10.50 -3.94
C ILE A 39 5.98 -10.82 -3.34
N GLU A 40 6.03 -11.22 -2.08
CA GLU A 40 7.28 -11.61 -1.41
C GLU A 40 7.94 -12.82 -2.11
N THR A 41 7.14 -13.83 -2.44
CA THR A 41 7.63 -15.03 -3.15
C THR A 41 8.19 -14.65 -4.52
N LEU A 42 7.49 -13.79 -5.26
CA LEU A 42 7.95 -13.29 -6.55
C LEU A 42 9.28 -12.52 -6.40
N ALA A 43 9.33 -11.55 -5.48
CA ALA A 43 10.52 -10.74 -5.25
C ALA A 43 11.76 -11.62 -4.95
N ARG A 44 11.61 -12.58 -4.03
CA ARG A 44 12.68 -13.53 -3.69
C ARG A 44 13.09 -14.39 -4.88
N SER A 45 12.15 -14.84 -5.71
CA SER A 45 12.45 -15.65 -6.90
C SER A 45 13.21 -14.87 -7.97
N GLN A 46 13.10 -13.54 -7.96
CA GLN A 46 13.80 -12.62 -8.87
C GLN A 46 15.12 -12.08 -8.27
N GLY A 47 15.57 -12.62 -7.14
CA GLY A 47 16.86 -12.25 -6.55
C GLY A 47 16.79 -10.98 -5.68
N TYR A 48 15.63 -10.65 -5.12
CA TYR A 48 15.50 -9.56 -4.16
C TYR A 48 15.57 -10.07 -2.71
N ALA A 49 16.29 -9.36 -1.86
CA ALA A 49 16.09 -9.43 -0.42
C ALA A 49 14.77 -8.71 -0.11
N CYS A 50 13.94 -9.32 0.72
CA CYS A 50 12.60 -8.80 0.99
C CYS A 50 12.22 -9.06 2.45
N GLN A 51 11.61 -8.06 3.08
CA GLN A 51 10.99 -8.17 4.40
C GLN A 51 9.54 -7.71 4.31
N ALA A 52 8.64 -8.55 4.78
CA ALA A 52 7.24 -8.21 4.93
C ALA A 52 6.86 -8.16 6.42
N THR A 53 6.06 -7.16 6.78
CA THR A 53 5.50 -6.99 8.11
C THR A 53 4.00 -6.79 8.01
N SER A 54 3.26 -7.08 9.09
CA SER A 54 1.85 -6.74 9.17
C SER A 54 1.58 -5.94 10.43
N VAL A 55 0.99 -4.77 10.25
CA VAL A 55 0.49 -3.95 11.33
C VAL A 55 -1.02 -4.15 11.36
N ALA A 56 -1.49 -5.03 12.25
CA ALA A 56 -2.92 -5.16 12.48
C ALA A 56 -3.44 -3.82 13.03
N GLY A 57 -4.45 -3.27 12.38
CA GLY A 57 -5.18 -2.13 12.92
C GLY A 57 -5.63 -2.46 14.35
N VAL A 58 -5.52 -1.51 15.27
CA VAL A 58 -5.70 -1.67 16.72
C VAL A 58 -7.06 -2.26 17.13
N ALA A 59 -7.96 -2.47 16.20
CA ALA A 59 -9.21 -3.19 16.41
C ALA A 59 -9.40 -4.22 15.31
N GLN A 60 -9.30 -5.48 15.65
CA GLN A 60 -9.53 -6.65 14.76
C GLN A 60 -10.88 -6.66 14.03
N ARG A 61 -11.75 -5.68 14.25
CA ARG A 61 -13.10 -5.59 13.68
C ARG A 61 -13.45 -4.23 13.08
N THR A 62 -12.58 -3.22 13.17
CA THR A 62 -12.86 -1.84 12.69
C THR A 62 -11.77 -1.26 11.82
N GLY A 63 -10.64 -1.93 11.65
CA GLY A 63 -9.48 -1.37 11.00
C GLY A 63 -8.96 -2.18 9.82
N ALA A 64 -8.37 -1.47 8.90
CA ALA A 64 -7.53 -2.06 7.89
C ALA A 64 -6.30 -2.69 8.53
N THR A 65 -5.94 -3.84 8.04
CA THR A 65 -4.59 -4.36 8.23
C THR A 65 -3.69 -3.71 7.19
N ILE A 66 -2.56 -3.21 7.62
CA ILE A 66 -1.51 -2.73 6.72
C ILE A 66 -0.45 -3.82 6.65
N TYR A 67 -0.23 -4.31 5.46
CA TYR A 67 0.94 -5.14 5.15
C TYR A 67 1.96 -4.23 4.52
N TYR A 68 3.16 -4.21 5.05
CA TYR A 68 4.24 -3.39 4.56
C TYR A 68 5.42 -4.25 4.14
N MET A 69 5.98 -3.94 3.00
CA MET A 69 7.07 -4.69 2.40
C MET A 69 8.15 -3.74 1.90
N GLU A 70 9.39 -4.03 2.26
CA GLU A 70 10.55 -3.45 1.61
C GLU A 70 11.33 -4.53 0.89
N MET A 71 11.81 -4.19 -0.30
CA MET A 71 12.60 -5.10 -1.13
C MET A 71 13.72 -4.35 -1.84
N ALA A 72 14.88 -4.98 -1.93
CA ALA A 72 16.05 -4.46 -2.64
C ALA A 72 16.78 -5.61 -3.36
N PRO A 73 17.52 -5.35 -4.43
CA PRO A 73 18.38 -6.37 -5.03
C PRO A 73 19.24 -7.04 -3.97
N ALA A 74 19.28 -8.38 -3.99
CA ALA A 74 20.08 -9.13 -3.03
C ALA A 74 21.58 -8.84 -3.25
N SER A 75 22.31 -8.59 -2.18
CA SER A 75 23.75 -8.35 -2.16
C SER A 75 24.39 -9.09 -1.00
N ASP A 76 25.72 -9.09 -0.93
CA ASP A 76 26.46 -9.68 0.18
C ASP A 76 26.20 -8.96 1.51
N GLU A 77 25.86 -7.66 1.45
CA GLU A 77 25.42 -6.88 2.60
C GLU A 77 23.89 -6.93 2.69
N GLN A 78 23.38 -7.43 3.81
CA GLN A 78 21.95 -7.48 4.04
C GLN A 78 21.40 -6.07 4.35
N PRO A 79 20.42 -5.58 3.59
CA PRO A 79 19.80 -4.29 3.86
C PRO A 79 19.01 -4.34 5.18
N VAL A 80 18.99 -3.23 5.90
CA VAL A 80 18.14 -3.05 7.08
C VAL A 80 16.84 -2.41 6.61
N PHE A 81 15.76 -3.16 6.73
CA PHE A 81 14.44 -2.73 6.31
C PHE A 81 13.63 -2.14 7.46
N ALA A 82 12.75 -1.19 7.15
CA ALA A 82 11.81 -0.63 8.11
C ALA A 82 10.66 -1.61 8.42
N LEU A 83 10.05 -1.44 9.60
CA LEU A 83 8.94 -2.29 10.03
C LEU A 83 7.55 -1.73 9.68
N ALA A 84 7.47 -0.47 9.26
CA ALA A 84 6.21 0.20 8.95
C ALA A 84 6.42 1.30 7.91
N PRO A 85 5.38 1.61 7.09
CA PRO A 85 5.46 2.70 6.12
C PRO A 85 5.55 4.06 6.82
N ALA A 86 6.34 4.96 6.25
CA ALA A 86 6.38 6.36 6.62
C ALA A 86 5.56 7.22 5.64
N ALA A 87 5.03 8.34 6.12
CA ALA A 87 4.36 9.30 5.26
C ALA A 87 5.33 9.86 4.20
N GLY A 88 4.89 9.92 2.95
CA GLY A 88 5.69 10.39 1.82
C GLY A 88 6.77 9.41 1.34
N ASP A 89 6.82 8.18 1.88
CA ASP A 89 7.90 7.24 1.60
C ASP A 89 7.39 5.86 1.19
N VAL A 90 6.34 5.83 0.36
CA VAL A 90 5.76 4.60 -0.22
C VAL A 90 5.76 4.72 -1.75
N ASP A 91 6.40 3.78 -2.43
CA ASP A 91 6.49 3.76 -3.90
C ASP A 91 5.21 3.18 -4.52
N ILE A 92 4.70 2.11 -3.93
CA ILE A 92 3.52 1.39 -4.43
C ILE A 92 2.55 1.19 -3.27
N LEU A 93 1.32 1.65 -3.45
CA LEU A 93 0.23 1.38 -2.51
C LEU A 93 -0.87 0.59 -3.20
N VAL A 94 -1.21 -0.56 -2.64
CA VAL A 94 -2.31 -1.41 -3.07
C VAL A 94 -3.43 -1.34 -2.05
N ALA A 95 -4.63 -0.92 -2.45
CA ALA A 95 -5.80 -0.87 -1.60
C ALA A 95 -6.87 -1.85 -2.11
N GLU A 96 -7.26 -2.80 -1.28
CA GLU A 96 -8.21 -3.85 -1.65
C GLU A 96 -9.66 -3.35 -1.74
N GLU A 97 -9.95 -2.18 -1.15
CA GLU A 97 -11.23 -1.52 -1.26
C GLU A 97 -11.07 0.01 -1.24
N MET A 98 -12.11 0.72 -1.66
CA MET A 98 -12.03 2.15 -1.95
C MET A 98 -11.72 3.02 -0.72
N MET A 99 -12.27 2.72 0.45
CA MET A 99 -12.02 3.51 1.66
C MET A 99 -10.61 3.30 2.22
N GLU A 100 -9.98 2.16 1.92
CA GLU A 100 -8.60 1.94 2.29
C GLU A 100 -7.66 2.82 1.45
N ALA A 101 -7.99 3.09 0.18
CA ALA A 101 -7.29 4.10 -0.61
C ALA A 101 -7.42 5.51 0.02
N GLY A 102 -8.63 5.90 0.43
CA GLY A 102 -8.86 7.16 1.14
C GLY A 102 -8.08 7.25 2.45
N ARG A 103 -8.05 6.17 3.21
CA ARG A 103 -7.28 6.10 4.46
C ARG A 103 -5.77 6.21 4.23
N ALA A 104 -5.26 5.61 3.15
CA ALA A 104 -3.86 5.73 2.76
C ALA A 104 -3.48 7.18 2.42
N ILE A 105 -4.35 7.88 1.70
CA ILE A 105 -4.18 9.30 1.38
C ILE A 105 -4.15 10.14 2.66
N MET A 106 -5.12 9.93 3.56
CA MET A 106 -5.18 10.65 4.84
C MET A 106 -3.97 10.40 5.74
N ARG A 107 -3.33 9.24 5.63
CA ARG A 107 -2.09 8.90 6.36
C ARG A 107 -0.84 9.46 5.69
N GLY A 108 -0.97 10.10 4.52
CA GLY A 108 0.16 10.61 3.75
C GLY A 108 1.01 9.53 3.10
N PHE A 109 0.50 8.30 2.94
CA PHE A 109 1.25 7.24 2.26
C PHE A 109 1.23 7.40 0.75
N VAL A 110 0.22 8.11 0.21
CA VAL A 110 0.08 8.39 -1.22
C VAL A 110 0.49 9.82 -1.48
N THR A 111 1.48 10.02 -2.35
CA THR A 111 1.98 11.35 -2.72
C THR A 111 2.11 11.50 -4.24
N PRO A 112 1.86 12.73 -4.78
CA PRO A 112 1.79 12.95 -6.21
C PRO A 112 3.15 12.92 -6.92
N ASP A 113 4.23 13.00 -6.17
CA ASP A 113 5.60 12.96 -6.66
C ASP A 113 6.18 11.53 -6.70
N ARG A 114 5.54 10.55 -6.04
CA ARG A 114 6.15 9.24 -5.85
C ARG A 114 5.20 8.06 -6.03
N THR A 115 4.05 8.06 -5.39
CA THR A 115 3.29 6.84 -5.17
C THR A 115 2.46 6.41 -6.38
N THR A 116 2.65 5.18 -6.84
CA THR A 116 1.67 4.47 -7.67
C THR A 116 0.59 3.88 -6.78
N LEU A 117 -0.64 4.38 -6.92
CA LEU A 117 -1.81 3.87 -6.20
C LEU A 117 -2.58 2.89 -7.09
N ILE A 118 -2.72 1.66 -6.62
CA ILE A 118 -3.53 0.59 -7.24
C ILE A 118 -4.66 0.29 -6.28
N ALA A 119 -5.90 0.59 -6.64
CA ALA A 119 -7.03 0.43 -5.74
C ALA A 119 -8.24 -0.18 -6.43
N SER A 120 -8.96 -1.03 -5.70
CA SER A 120 -10.26 -1.52 -6.14
C SER A 120 -11.35 -0.48 -5.81
N THR A 121 -12.27 -0.26 -6.75
CA THR A 121 -13.47 0.52 -6.49
C THR A 121 -14.51 -0.24 -5.67
N HIS A 122 -14.29 -1.53 -5.45
CA HIS A 122 -15.11 -2.37 -4.58
C HIS A 122 -15.29 -1.73 -3.20
N ARG A 123 -16.44 -1.97 -2.58
CA ARG A 123 -16.76 -1.46 -1.24
C ARG A 123 -16.98 -2.61 -0.26
N ALA A 124 -16.03 -2.78 0.64
CA ALA A 124 -16.18 -3.63 1.82
C ALA A 124 -16.48 -2.74 3.03
N LEU A 125 -17.76 -2.56 3.35
CA LEU A 125 -18.17 -1.67 4.43
C LEU A 125 -17.55 -2.11 5.77
N ALA A 126 -16.76 -1.22 6.37
CA ALA A 126 -16.24 -1.41 7.70
C ALA A 126 -17.36 -1.44 8.74
N ILE A 127 -17.11 -2.05 9.91
CA ILE A 127 -18.12 -2.13 10.98
C ILE A 127 -18.53 -0.71 11.42
N SER A 128 -17.60 0.23 11.47
CA SER A 128 -17.88 1.63 11.78
C SER A 128 -18.92 2.27 10.84
N GLU A 129 -18.90 1.94 9.56
CA GLU A 129 -19.88 2.42 8.59
C GLU A 129 -21.26 1.75 8.76
N LYS A 130 -21.28 0.52 9.29
CA LYS A 130 -22.52 -0.27 9.50
C LYS A 130 -23.23 0.06 10.81
N THR A 131 -22.53 0.62 11.80
CA THR A 131 -23.05 0.81 13.16
C THR A 131 -23.49 2.25 13.46
N VAL A 132 -23.18 3.21 12.59
CA VAL A 132 -23.60 4.60 12.76
C VAL A 132 -25.10 4.71 12.47
N PRO A 133 -25.91 5.33 13.36
CA PRO A 133 -27.31 5.65 13.07
C PRO A 133 -27.42 6.61 11.87
N GLY A 134 -28.17 6.23 10.84
CA GLY A 134 -28.30 6.97 9.58
C GLY A 134 -27.35 6.45 8.50
N ASP A 135 -27.05 7.31 7.52
CA ASP A 135 -26.10 6.98 6.46
C ASP A 135 -24.66 7.28 6.91
N GLY A 136 -23.98 6.21 7.36
CA GLY A 136 -22.56 6.28 7.77
C GLY A 136 -21.58 5.91 6.65
N VAL A 137 -22.09 5.73 5.42
CA VAL A 137 -21.26 5.29 4.28
C VAL A 137 -20.47 6.47 3.73
N ALA A 138 -19.15 6.37 3.73
CA ALA A 138 -18.28 7.37 3.15
C ALA A 138 -18.40 7.42 1.61
N SER A 139 -18.25 8.60 1.03
CA SER A 139 -18.40 8.83 -0.42
C SER A 139 -17.21 8.24 -1.18
N ALA A 140 -17.48 7.27 -2.03
CA ALA A 140 -16.48 6.70 -2.93
C ALA A 140 -16.01 7.70 -4.00
N GLU A 141 -16.89 8.64 -4.40
CA GLU A 141 -16.56 9.68 -5.38
C GLU A 141 -15.56 10.69 -4.85
N GLU A 142 -15.72 11.09 -3.58
CA GLU A 142 -14.75 11.98 -2.91
C GLU A 142 -13.36 11.31 -2.81
N VAL A 143 -13.33 10.04 -2.48
CA VAL A 143 -12.07 9.28 -2.43
C VAL A 143 -11.44 9.14 -3.82
N ARG A 144 -12.25 8.93 -4.86
CA ARG A 144 -11.78 8.89 -6.26
C ARG A 144 -11.14 10.23 -6.64
N ALA A 145 -11.83 11.34 -6.41
CA ALA A 145 -11.32 12.67 -6.71
C ALA A 145 -10.02 12.97 -5.94
N ALA A 146 -9.95 12.57 -4.67
CA ALA A 146 -8.75 12.71 -3.87
C ALA A 146 -7.59 11.86 -4.43
N ALA A 147 -7.86 10.61 -4.86
CA ALA A 147 -6.87 9.70 -5.41
C ALA A 147 -6.24 10.22 -6.72
N GLU A 148 -7.06 10.84 -7.59
CA GLU A 148 -6.62 11.46 -8.84
C GLU A 148 -5.61 12.60 -8.63
N ILE A 149 -5.71 13.30 -7.49
CA ILE A 149 -4.82 14.42 -7.14
C ILE A 149 -3.60 13.91 -6.34
N ALA A 150 -3.83 12.93 -5.45
CA ALA A 150 -2.83 12.51 -4.48
C ALA A 150 -1.80 11.52 -5.05
N ALA A 151 -2.14 10.76 -6.10
CA ALA A 151 -1.26 9.74 -6.63
C ALA A 151 -0.41 10.26 -7.79
N SER A 152 0.85 9.84 -7.86
CA SER A 152 1.72 10.04 -9.03
C SER A 152 1.18 9.27 -10.24
N ARG A 153 0.66 8.06 -9.99
CA ARG A 153 -0.01 7.22 -10.96
C ARG A 153 -1.18 6.51 -10.29
N LEU A 154 -2.32 6.46 -10.95
CA LEU A 154 -3.54 5.84 -10.43
C LEU A 154 -4.00 4.70 -11.33
N ILE A 155 -4.28 3.53 -10.73
CA ILE A 155 -4.94 2.39 -11.35
C ILE A 155 -6.16 2.06 -10.50
N LEU A 156 -7.35 2.25 -11.08
CA LEU A 156 -8.60 2.20 -10.34
C LEU A 156 -9.71 1.55 -11.16
N PHE A 157 -10.18 0.37 -10.74
CA PHE A 157 -11.33 -0.34 -11.31
C PHE A 157 -11.89 -1.34 -10.29
N ASP A 158 -13.04 -1.96 -10.57
CA ASP A 158 -13.61 -2.97 -9.68
C ASP A 158 -12.87 -4.31 -9.85
N MET A 159 -11.91 -4.54 -8.96
CA MET A 159 -11.06 -5.72 -8.97
C MET A 159 -11.75 -6.93 -8.34
N GLU A 160 -12.73 -6.72 -7.46
CA GLU A 160 -13.55 -7.78 -6.89
C GLU A 160 -14.49 -8.34 -7.97
N GLN A 161 -15.20 -7.48 -8.69
CA GLN A 161 -16.05 -7.91 -9.79
C GLN A 161 -15.23 -8.67 -10.85
N THR A 162 -14.07 -8.13 -11.23
CA THR A 162 -13.16 -8.79 -12.18
C THR A 162 -12.75 -10.18 -11.69
N ALA A 163 -12.43 -10.34 -10.40
CA ALA A 163 -12.07 -11.62 -9.82
C ALA A 163 -13.24 -12.62 -9.88
N VAL A 164 -14.44 -12.19 -9.49
CA VAL A 164 -15.66 -13.01 -9.50
C VAL A 164 -15.98 -13.50 -10.91
N GLU A 165 -15.93 -12.62 -11.92
CA GLU A 165 -16.16 -12.96 -13.33
C GLU A 165 -15.17 -14.01 -13.85
N GLN A 166 -13.97 -14.03 -13.32
CA GLN A 166 -12.92 -14.99 -13.69
C GLN A 166 -12.88 -16.23 -12.76
N GLY A 167 -13.83 -16.36 -11.83
CA GLY A 167 -13.85 -17.46 -10.86
C GLY A 167 -12.65 -17.47 -9.93
N SER A 168 -12.12 -16.30 -9.59
CA SER A 168 -10.92 -16.10 -8.79
C SER A 168 -11.21 -15.27 -7.53
N VAL A 169 -10.17 -14.76 -6.88
CA VAL A 169 -10.23 -13.93 -5.68
C VAL A 169 -9.62 -12.56 -5.94
N ILE A 170 -10.04 -11.55 -5.19
CA ILE A 170 -9.58 -10.17 -5.38
C ILE A 170 -8.05 -10.05 -5.35
N SER A 171 -7.37 -10.83 -4.53
CA SER A 171 -5.90 -10.84 -4.46
C SER A 171 -5.26 -11.14 -5.82
N ALA A 172 -5.89 -11.99 -6.65
CA ALA A 172 -5.39 -12.31 -7.99
C ALA A 172 -5.54 -11.12 -8.95
N SER A 173 -6.69 -10.42 -8.91
CA SER A 173 -6.91 -9.23 -9.72
C SER A 173 -5.95 -8.09 -9.31
N LEU A 174 -5.74 -7.89 -8.02
CA LEU A 174 -4.78 -6.93 -7.49
C LEU A 174 -3.34 -7.27 -7.88
N PHE A 175 -2.96 -8.54 -7.80
CA PHE A 175 -1.65 -8.99 -8.24
C PHE A 175 -1.46 -8.78 -9.75
N GLY A 176 -2.48 -9.08 -10.55
CA GLY A 176 -2.49 -8.82 -11.98
C GLY A 176 -2.38 -7.32 -12.32
N ALA A 177 -3.10 -6.47 -11.59
CA ALA A 177 -3.01 -5.01 -11.74
C ALA A 177 -1.61 -4.49 -11.36
N LEU A 178 -1.01 -5.02 -10.28
CA LEU A 178 0.35 -4.70 -9.88
C LEU A 178 1.36 -5.11 -10.97
N ALA A 179 1.29 -6.33 -11.47
CA ALA A 179 2.17 -6.81 -12.54
C ALA A 179 2.00 -5.99 -13.83
N GLY A 180 0.74 -5.71 -14.24
CA GLY A 180 0.45 -4.89 -15.42
C GLY A 180 0.81 -3.42 -15.26
N SER A 181 0.97 -2.93 -14.04
CA SER A 181 1.36 -1.55 -13.76
C SER A 181 2.80 -1.23 -14.13
N THR A 182 3.67 -2.23 -14.27
CA THR A 182 5.12 -2.04 -14.42
C THR A 182 5.75 -1.19 -13.29
N ALA A 183 5.11 -1.13 -12.11
CA ALA A 183 5.63 -0.43 -10.95
C ALA A 183 6.68 -1.26 -10.19
N LEU A 184 6.65 -2.59 -10.38
CA LEU A 184 7.73 -3.48 -9.96
C LEU A 184 8.73 -3.63 -11.11
N PRO A 185 10.03 -3.79 -10.81
CA PRO A 185 11.08 -4.01 -11.80
C PRO A 185 10.93 -5.35 -12.53
#